data_673c83d54af8de9beaf9775aead3f98f
#
_entry.id   673c83d54af8de9beaf9775aead3f98f
#
_cell.length_a   1.000
_cell.length_b   1.000
_cell.length_c   1.000
_cell.angle_alpha   90.00
_cell.angle_beta   90.00
_cell.angle_gamma   90.00
#
_symmetry.space_group_name_H-M   'P 1'
#
loop_
_entity.id
_entity.type
_entity.pdbx_description
1 polymer ?
#
loop_
_entity_poly.entity_id
_entity_poly.type
_entity_poly.pdbx_seq_one_letter_code
_entity_poly.pdbx_strand_id
1 'polypeptide(L)'
;MSTKTTKQQLPKWFHGELYEKGDTVRNRFSGEEYELNNVELSMYDFIIGSTMVLEMAGGYKHTDVNELRKGLDWFRQHNAEAYIILLD
;
A
#
# COMPACT_ATOMS: atom_id res chain seq x y z
N MET A 1 -9.34 11.64 18.89
CA MET A 1 -9.50 11.36 18.40
C MET A 1 -9.39 10.94 17.44
N SER A 2 -9.23 10.38 17.40
CA SER A 2 -9.18 9.80 16.57
C SER A 2 -9.71 9.75 15.51
N THR A 3 -10.20 9.84 15.53
CA THR A 3 -10.99 9.95 14.48
C THR A 3 -10.42 10.27 13.20
N LYS A 4 -9.30 10.74 13.08
CA LYS A 4 -8.75 11.03 11.89
C LYS A 4 -8.58 9.88 11.03
N THR A 5 -8.36 8.75 11.54
CA THR A 5 -8.19 7.59 10.72
C THR A 5 -9.46 7.22 9.98
N THR A 6 -10.58 7.69 10.49
CA THR A 6 -11.82 7.36 9.82
C THR A 6 -11.97 8.06 8.50
N LYS A 7 -11.09 9.01 8.23
CA LYS A 7 -11.15 9.71 6.95
C LYS A 7 -10.53 8.92 5.83
N GLN A 8 -9.73 7.93 6.16
CA GLN A 8 -9.11 7.13 5.12
C GLN A 8 -10.09 6.11 4.59
N GLN A 9 -10.22 6.05 3.29
CA GLN A 9 -11.04 5.07 2.64
C GLN A 9 -10.32 4.59 1.40
N LEU A 10 -10.44 3.30 1.14
CA LEU A 10 -9.87 2.76 -0.07
C LEU A 10 -10.65 3.26 -1.27
N PRO A 11 -9.98 3.53 -2.37
CA PRO A 11 -10.68 4.02 -3.55
C PRO A 11 -11.59 2.95 -4.14
N LYS A 12 -12.53 3.39 -4.94
CA LYS A 12 -13.52 2.47 -5.50
C LYS A 12 -12.88 1.46 -6.44
N TRP A 13 -11.78 1.81 -7.08
CA TRP A 13 -11.11 0.88 -7.99
C TRP A 13 -10.34 -0.20 -7.27
N PHE A 14 -10.16 -0.08 -5.95
CA PHE A 14 -9.35 -1.02 -5.19
C PHE A 14 -10.03 -2.40 -5.18
N HIS A 15 -9.26 -3.43 -5.51
CA HIS A 15 -9.76 -4.80 -5.51
C HIS A 15 -8.81 -5.77 -4.82
N GLY A 16 -7.92 -5.24 -4.01
CA GLY A 16 -7.02 -6.09 -3.24
C GLY A 16 -7.69 -6.66 -2.01
N GLU A 17 -6.90 -7.31 -1.18
CA GLU A 17 -7.42 -7.91 0.03
C GLU A 17 -7.70 -6.85 1.08
N LEU A 18 -8.81 -6.99 1.79
CA LEU A 18 -9.18 -6.07 2.85
C LEU A 18 -8.80 -6.66 4.19
N TYR A 19 -8.02 -5.92 4.95
CA TYR A 19 -7.61 -6.36 6.27
C TYR A 19 -8.49 -5.71 7.32
N GLU A 20 -8.79 -6.46 8.38
CA GLU A 20 -9.62 -5.94 9.45
C GLU A 20 -8.80 -5.19 10.48
N LYS A 21 -7.52 -5.52 10.59
CA LYS A 21 -6.65 -4.88 11.56
C LYS A 21 -5.37 -4.43 10.90
N GLY A 22 -4.74 -3.43 11.50
CA GLY A 22 -3.44 -3.00 11.04
C GLY A 22 -2.36 -3.94 11.49
N ASP A 23 -1.15 -3.66 11.09
CA ASP A 23 0.00 -4.46 11.46
C ASP A 23 1.26 -3.63 11.24
N THR A 24 2.35 -4.10 11.83
CA THR A 24 3.65 -3.51 11.60
C THR A 24 4.27 -4.19 10.39
N VAL A 25 4.77 -3.38 9.46
CA VAL A 25 5.45 -3.92 8.29
C VAL A 25 6.86 -3.39 8.26
N ARG A 26 7.71 -4.07 7.51
CA ARG A 26 9.12 -3.75 7.46
C ARG A 26 9.58 -3.54 6.03
N ASN A 27 10.42 -2.52 5.84
CA ASN A 27 11.10 -2.33 4.58
C ASN A 27 12.21 -3.36 4.50
N ARG A 28 12.13 -4.27 3.53
CA ARG A 28 13.08 -5.37 3.47
C ARG A 28 14.49 -4.94 3.08
N PHE A 29 14.65 -3.73 2.61
CA PHE A 29 15.98 -3.25 2.25
C PHE A 29 16.65 -2.50 3.40
N SER A 30 15.90 -1.63 4.06
CA SER A 30 16.47 -0.83 5.14
C SER A 30 16.28 -1.46 6.51
N GLY A 31 15.30 -2.33 6.66
CA GLY A 31 14.97 -2.90 7.95
C GLY A 31 14.07 -2.03 8.79
N GLU A 32 13.73 -0.86 8.32
CA GLU A 32 12.87 0.03 9.07
C GLU A 32 11.45 -0.50 9.12
N GLU A 33 10.79 -0.29 10.26
CA GLU A 33 9.44 -0.76 10.47
C GLU A 33 8.50 0.42 10.65
N TYR A 34 7.23 0.18 10.32
CA TYR A 34 6.21 1.19 10.47
C TYR A 34 4.88 0.51 10.71
N GLU A 35 4.12 1.03 11.67
CA GLU A 35 2.82 0.47 11.97
C GLU A 35 1.76 1.10 11.10
N LEU A 36 1.02 0.26 10.37
CA LEU A 36 -0.03 0.71 9.48
C LEU A 36 -1.38 0.32 10.04
N ASN A 37 -2.38 1.18 9.83
CA ASN A 37 -3.74 0.80 10.18
C ASN A 37 -4.27 -0.15 9.11
N ASN A 38 -5.50 -0.64 9.30
CA ASN A 38 -6.04 -1.64 8.39
C ASN A 38 -6.22 -1.14 6.96
N VAL A 39 -6.60 0.11 6.80
CA VAL A 39 -6.78 0.68 5.46
C VAL A 39 -5.45 0.81 4.74
N GLU A 40 -4.46 1.34 5.46
CA GLU A 40 -3.12 1.49 4.91
C GLU A 40 -2.49 0.14 4.59
N LEU A 41 -2.70 -0.83 5.47
CA LEU A 41 -2.16 -2.16 5.25
C LEU A 41 -2.74 -2.81 4.00
N SER A 42 -4.04 -2.63 3.79
CA SER A 42 -4.69 -3.18 2.61
C SER A 42 -4.07 -2.61 1.33
N MET A 43 -3.88 -1.30 1.30
CA MET A 43 -3.27 -0.69 0.12
C MET A 43 -1.81 -1.07 -0.02
N TYR A 44 -1.08 -1.13 1.10
CA TYR A 44 0.32 -1.52 1.07
C TYR A 44 0.48 -2.92 0.47
N ASP A 45 -0.35 -3.85 0.92
CA ASP A 45 -0.29 -5.21 0.41
C ASP A 45 -0.56 -5.26 -1.10
N PHE A 46 -1.52 -4.48 -1.55
CA PHE A 46 -1.83 -4.39 -2.96
C PHE A 46 -0.63 -3.86 -3.76
N ILE A 47 0.02 -2.84 -3.24
CA ILE A 47 1.17 -2.24 -3.90
C ILE A 47 2.33 -3.24 -4.01
N ILE A 48 2.63 -3.91 -2.90
CA ILE A 48 3.72 -4.87 -2.87
C ILE A 48 3.42 -6.04 -3.81
N GLY A 49 2.20 -6.56 -3.77
CA GLY A 49 1.81 -7.65 -4.63
C GLY A 49 1.89 -7.29 -6.11
N SER A 50 1.42 -6.10 -6.44
CA SER A 50 1.48 -5.63 -7.83
C SER A 50 2.90 -5.49 -8.31
N THR A 51 3.76 -4.94 -7.45
CA THR A 51 5.16 -4.78 -7.79
C THR A 51 5.83 -6.13 -8.04
N MET A 52 5.54 -7.10 -7.18
CA MET A 52 6.11 -8.43 -7.33
C MET A 52 5.66 -9.09 -8.63
N VAL A 53 4.40 -8.93 -8.98
CA VAL A 53 3.90 -9.51 -10.23
C VAL A 53 4.61 -8.91 -11.43
N LEU A 54 4.82 -7.60 -11.41
CA LEU A 54 5.53 -6.94 -12.49
C LEU A 54 6.94 -7.49 -12.63
N GLU A 55 7.62 -7.67 -11.50
CA GLU A 55 8.99 -8.15 -11.52
C GLU A 55 9.08 -9.60 -11.96
N MET A 56 8.18 -10.43 -11.45
CA MET A 56 8.24 -11.86 -11.72
C MET A 56 7.78 -12.21 -13.12
N ALA A 57 6.68 -11.64 -13.53
CA ALA A 57 6.10 -12.02 -14.80
C ALA A 57 6.71 -11.28 -15.97
N GLY A 58 7.62 -10.40 -15.69
CA GLY A 58 8.21 -9.60 -16.72
C GLY A 58 7.20 -8.75 -17.37
N GLY A 59 6.09 -8.46 -16.66
CA GLY A 59 5.27 -7.68 -17.34
C GLY A 59 3.97 -7.26 -16.80
N TYR A 60 3.55 -6.27 -17.40
CA TYR A 60 2.35 -5.61 -17.12
C TYR A 60 1.16 -6.32 -17.73
N LYS A 61 1.34 -7.47 -18.29
CA LYS A 61 0.20 -8.22 -18.80
C LYS A 61 -0.74 -8.65 -17.70
N HIS A 62 -0.20 -8.82 -16.50
CA HIS A 62 -1.00 -9.34 -15.39
C HIS A 62 -1.23 -8.31 -14.30
N THR A 63 -0.75 -7.10 -14.51
CA THR A 63 -0.90 -6.05 -13.52
C THR A 63 -1.19 -4.74 -14.21
N ASP A 64 -2.18 -4.04 -13.71
CA ASP A 64 -2.49 -2.73 -14.25
C ASP A 64 -1.52 -1.72 -13.66
N VAL A 65 -0.58 -1.28 -14.48
CA VAL A 65 0.43 -0.33 -14.04
C VAL A 65 -0.21 0.97 -13.57
N ASN A 66 -1.32 1.35 -14.19
CA ASN A 66 -2.00 2.57 -13.78
C ASN A 66 -2.58 2.43 -12.38
N GLU A 67 -3.12 1.25 -12.05
CA GLU A 67 -3.63 1.04 -10.71
C GLU A 67 -2.52 1.03 -9.68
N LEU A 68 -1.37 0.45 -10.02
CA LEU A 68 -0.23 0.50 -9.12
C LEU A 68 0.18 1.93 -8.84
N ARG A 69 0.24 2.74 -9.89
CA ARG A 69 0.60 4.15 -9.74
C ARG A 69 -0.42 4.88 -8.88
N LYS A 70 -1.70 4.61 -9.10
CA LYS A 70 -2.75 5.21 -8.28
C LYS A 70 -2.63 4.78 -6.83
N GLY A 71 -2.28 3.53 -6.59
CA GLY A 71 -2.08 3.04 -5.24
C GLY A 71 -0.94 3.75 -4.54
N LEU A 72 0.16 3.94 -5.24
CA LEU A 72 1.29 4.65 -4.68
C LEU A 72 0.92 6.09 -4.35
N ASP A 73 0.17 6.74 -5.24
CA ASP A 73 -0.27 8.11 -5.00
C ASP A 73 -1.20 8.19 -3.80
N TRP A 74 -2.13 7.24 -3.70
CA TRP A 74 -3.05 7.19 -2.56
C TRP A 74 -2.27 7.06 -1.26
N PHE A 75 -1.33 6.14 -1.24
CA PHE A 75 -0.56 5.87 -0.02
C PHE A 75 0.24 7.10 0.39
N ARG A 76 0.89 7.72 -0.57
CA ARG A 76 1.69 8.91 -0.28
C ARG A 76 0.83 10.05 0.26
N GLN A 77 -0.38 10.20 -0.28
CA GLN A 77 -1.26 11.27 0.16
C GLN A 77 -1.83 11.03 1.54
N HIS A 78 -2.04 9.77 1.90
CA HIS A 78 -2.68 9.46 3.16
C HIS A 78 -1.70 9.21 4.30
N ASN A 79 -0.49 8.82 3.98
CA ASN A 79 0.54 8.61 5.01
C ASN A 79 1.91 8.78 4.39
N ALA A 80 2.31 10.02 4.23
CA ALA A 80 3.58 10.33 3.56
C ALA A 80 4.78 9.76 4.30
N GLU A 81 4.72 9.75 5.62
CA GLU A 81 5.84 9.23 6.41
C GLU A 81 6.04 7.74 6.16
N ALA A 82 4.95 6.99 6.18
CA ALA A 82 5.03 5.57 5.91
C ALA A 82 5.51 5.32 4.48
N TYR A 83 5.05 6.14 3.55
CA TYR A 83 5.47 6.01 2.16
C TYR A 83 6.99 6.13 2.04
N ILE A 84 7.56 7.12 2.70
CA ILE A 84 9.00 7.35 2.65
C ILE A 84 9.75 6.19 3.28
N ILE A 85 9.26 5.69 4.40
CA ILE A 85 9.95 4.62 5.12
C ILE A 85 9.82 3.27 4.40
N LEU A 86 8.66 3.00 3.87
CA LEU A 86 8.37 1.65 3.36
C LEU A 86 8.47 1.52 1.85
N LEU A 87 8.17 2.56 1.11
CA LEU A 87 7.99 2.45 -0.33
C LEU A 87 8.90 3.35 -1.16
N ASP A 88 9.49 4.35 -0.56
CA ASP A 88 10.32 5.28 -1.32
C ASP A 88 11.72 4.73 -1.57
#